data_8dfd589b3bfa17d1a1e32fc4a8f23d54
#
_entry.id   8dfd589b3bfa17d1a1e32fc4a8f23d54
#
_cell.length_a   1.000
_cell.length_b   1.000
_cell.length_c   1.000
_cell.angle_alpha   90.00
_cell.angle_beta   90.00
_cell.angle_gamma   90.00
#
_symmetry.space_group_name_H-M   'P 1'
#
loop_
_entity.id
_entity.type
_entity.pdbx_description
1 polymer ?
#
loop_
_entity_poly.entity_id
_entity_poly.type
_entity_poly.pdbx_seq_one_letter_code
_entity_poly.pdbx_strand_id
1 'polypeptide(L)'
;KEKEFVNTNSIDTPLKLIPLLLKRVSPQNVQVLASLIKKSVLPSICSKTDNEIDELFSQIEKEPNILFQKDIQDQIEEFINKRFERDKKVVVERTSDISKLVVLMEEYLNDAISSNGSGSKLVLNIKEKIESINVSENGFEALTKLQNELVTAAISIEKEMNTVTSKLETGKTKVQELEEKITTLEEELNKTKIENMKDPLTGLLTRKSFTDEVVRIESSYVRINTQYAVVFFDLDHFKKINDTYGHECGDVVLSTFGKILNKSIRDHDIVGRYGGEEFVAIIHFNLNRELLQFLKRIKTIVTENSFLYKGQKIKVTFSAGVALRGSYDSYENTLQKADMLLYQAKENGRNKITLENGMEI
;
A
#
# COMPACT_ATOMS: atom_id res chain seq x y z
N LYS A 1 -26.08 23.34 -8.02
CA LYS A 1 -24.74 22.72 -8.12
C LYS A 1 -24.35 21.96 -6.83
N GLU A 2 -24.82 22.39 -5.65
CA GLU A 2 -24.62 21.68 -4.37
C GLU A 2 -25.53 20.46 -4.17
N LYS A 3 -26.67 20.40 -4.83
CA LYS A 3 -27.63 19.27 -4.68
C LYS A 3 -27.20 17.95 -5.31
N GLU A 4 -26.25 17.96 -6.25
CA GLU A 4 -25.70 16.71 -6.83
C GLU A 4 -24.67 16.03 -5.94
N PHE A 5 -24.10 16.73 -4.94
CA PHE A 5 -23.12 16.15 -4.03
C PHE A 5 -23.72 15.36 -2.86
N VAL A 6 -24.98 15.60 -2.53
CA VAL A 6 -25.64 14.98 -1.37
C VAL A 6 -26.02 13.52 -1.62
N ASN A 7 -25.94 13.04 -2.86
CA ASN A 7 -26.27 11.66 -3.21
C ASN A 7 -25.02 10.76 -3.40
N THR A 8 -23.87 11.17 -2.89
CA THR A 8 -22.59 10.43 -3.04
C THR A 8 -22.36 9.32 -2.02
N ASN A 9 -23.34 8.98 -1.18
CA ASN A 9 -23.25 7.84 -0.26
C ASN A 9 -23.20 6.47 -0.94
N SER A 10 -23.05 6.41 -2.27
CA SER A 10 -22.96 5.17 -3.05
C SER A 10 -21.73 5.09 -3.98
N ILE A 11 -20.67 5.89 -3.73
CA ILE A 11 -19.41 5.76 -4.48
C ILE A 11 -18.53 4.76 -3.73
N ASP A 12 -18.84 3.52 -3.88
CA ASP A 12 -18.18 2.36 -3.27
C ASP A 12 -17.08 1.79 -4.17
N THR A 13 -16.95 2.31 -5.41
CA THR A 13 -15.92 1.87 -6.35
C THR A 13 -15.32 3.04 -7.12
N PRO A 14 -14.01 2.99 -7.47
CA PRO A 14 -13.37 3.98 -8.35
C PRO A 14 -14.10 4.18 -9.69
N LEU A 15 -14.79 3.15 -10.17
CA LEU A 15 -15.56 3.15 -11.42
C LEU A 15 -16.69 4.18 -11.44
N LYS A 16 -17.39 4.37 -10.32
CA LYS A 16 -18.47 5.36 -10.22
C LYS A 16 -17.96 6.82 -10.19
N LEU A 17 -16.66 7.01 -9.89
CA LEU A 17 -16.01 8.34 -9.91
C LEU A 17 -15.66 8.81 -11.33
N ILE A 18 -15.33 7.91 -12.26
CA ILE A 18 -14.86 8.27 -13.60
C ILE A 18 -15.88 9.15 -14.37
N PRO A 19 -17.17 8.80 -14.48
CA PRO A 19 -18.16 9.65 -15.18
C PRO A 19 -18.38 11.01 -14.52
N LEU A 20 -18.20 11.11 -13.19
CA LEU A 20 -18.33 12.35 -12.43
C LEU A 20 -17.11 13.26 -12.63
N LEU A 21 -15.92 12.68 -12.68
CA LEU A 21 -14.69 13.41 -12.98
C LEU A 21 -14.68 13.92 -14.41
N LEU A 22 -15.09 13.10 -15.37
CA LEU A 22 -15.16 13.48 -16.79
C LEU A 22 -16.09 14.67 -17.04
N LYS A 23 -17.23 14.79 -16.32
CA LYS A 23 -18.14 15.95 -16.42
C LYS A 23 -17.56 17.27 -15.92
N ARG A 24 -16.45 17.24 -15.17
CA ARG A 24 -15.84 18.39 -14.50
C ARG A 24 -14.50 18.81 -15.07
N VAL A 25 -13.88 17.95 -15.89
CA VAL A 25 -12.57 18.24 -16.48
C VAL A 25 -12.74 19.21 -17.63
N SER A 26 -12.01 20.31 -17.59
CA SER A 26 -11.91 21.19 -18.76
C SER A 26 -11.14 20.47 -19.87
N PRO A 27 -11.40 20.77 -21.16
CA PRO A 27 -10.68 20.15 -22.28
C PRO A 27 -9.16 20.25 -22.18
N GLN A 28 -8.64 21.25 -21.45
CA GLN A 28 -7.20 21.49 -21.25
C GLN A 28 -6.53 20.47 -20.31
N ASN A 29 -7.30 19.75 -19.49
CA ASN A 29 -6.78 18.78 -18.52
C ASN A 29 -7.05 17.32 -18.90
N VAL A 30 -7.55 17.07 -20.10
CA VAL A 30 -7.93 15.71 -20.57
C VAL A 30 -6.73 14.77 -20.62
N GLN A 31 -5.54 15.27 -21.03
CA GLN A 31 -4.32 14.47 -21.08
C GLN A 31 -3.87 13.99 -19.68
N VAL A 32 -3.97 14.85 -18.68
CA VAL A 32 -3.64 14.48 -17.30
C VAL A 32 -4.61 13.42 -16.80
N LEU A 33 -5.91 13.59 -17.10
CA LEU A 33 -6.92 12.61 -16.75
C LEU A 33 -6.70 11.27 -17.45
N ALA A 34 -6.38 11.28 -18.75
CA ALA A 34 -6.05 10.07 -19.51
C ALA A 34 -4.87 9.31 -18.90
N SER A 35 -3.80 10.01 -18.51
CA SER A 35 -2.64 9.41 -17.85
C SER A 35 -3.00 8.79 -16.50
N LEU A 36 -3.86 9.43 -15.70
CA LEU A 36 -4.33 8.88 -14.42
C LEU A 36 -5.22 7.65 -14.63
N ILE A 37 -6.10 7.68 -15.62
CA ILE A 37 -6.93 6.53 -15.97
C ILE A 37 -6.06 5.38 -16.49
N LYS A 38 -5.07 5.64 -17.35
CA LYS A 38 -4.12 4.61 -17.81
C LYS A 38 -3.45 3.91 -16.62
N LYS A 39 -2.94 4.66 -15.65
CA LYS A 39 -2.33 4.10 -14.43
C LYS A 39 -3.32 3.27 -13.61
N SER A 40 -4.61 3.64 -13.59
CA SER A 40 -5.61 2.87 -12.85
C SER A 40 -6.10 1.63 -13.60
N VAL A 41 -5.92 1.53 -14.90
CA VAL A 41 -6.25 0.35 -15.71
C VAL A 41 -5.13 -0.68 -15.74
N LEU A 42 -3.86 -0.25 -15.55
CA LEU A 42 -2.72 -1.17 -15.52
C LEU A 42 -2.79 -2.08 -14.28
N PRO A 43 -2.47 -3.38 -14.42
CA PRO A 43 -2.50 -4.32 -13.30
C PRO A 43 -1.53 -3.88 -12.20
N SER A 44 -1.96 -3.98 -10.94
CA SER A 44 -1.13 -3.66 -9.77
C SER A 44 -0.28 -4.84 -9.30
N ILE A 45 -0.67 -6.06 -9.66
CA ILE A 45 -0.08 -7.31 -9.16
C ILE A 45 0.54 -8.14 -10.30
N CYS A 46 0.10 -7.93 -11.55
CA CYS A 46 0.62 -8.64 -12.73
C CYS A 46 1.45 -7.73 -13.61
N SER A 47 2.66 -8.18 -14.00
CA SER A 47 3.56 -7.44 -14.91
C SER A 47 3.21 -7.56 -16.41
N LYS A 48 2.15 -8.25 -16.78
CA LYS A 48 1.75 -8.40 -18.19
C LYS A 48 0.92 -7.20 -18.64
N THR A 49 1.50 -6.38 -19.51
CA THR A 49 0.79 -5.32 -20.23
C THR A 49 -0.17 -5.95 -21.26
N ASP A 50 -1.30 -5.33 -21.45
CA ASP A 50 -2.31 -5.71 -22.43
C ASP A 50 -2.16 -4.77 -23.63
N ASN A 51 -1.84 -5.32 -24.80
CA ASN A 51 -1.63 -4.52 -26.02
C ASN A 51 -2.86 -3.67 -26.36
N GLU A 52 -4.08 -4.16 -26.08
CA GLU A 52 -5.33 -3.43 -26.31
C GLU A 52 -5.42 -2.15 -25.48
N ILE A 53 -4.91 -2.19 -24.23
CA ILE A 53 -4.86 -1.01 -23.35
C ILE A 53 -3.89 0.03 -23.92
N ASP A 54 -2.72 -0.41 -24.37
CA ASP A 54 -1.72 0.51 -24.93
C ASP A 54 -2.19 1.13 -26.25
N GLU A 55 -2.91 0.38 -27.08
CA GLU A 55 -3.52 0.88 -28.32
C GLU A 55 -4.60 1.93 -28.04
N LEU A 56 -5.51 1.66 -27.11
CA LEU A 56 -6.57 2.59 -26.72
C LEU A 56 -5.97 3.90 -26.17
N PHE A 57 -5.00 3.80 -25.26
CA PHE A 57 -4.38 4.99 -24.69
C PHE A 57 -3.50 5.75 -25.68
N SER A 58 -2.90 5.08 -26.67
CA SER A 58 -2.21 5.74 -27.79
C SER A 58 -3.18 6.53 -28.68
N GLN A 59 -4.41 6.07 -28.86
CA GLN A 59 -5.46 6.83 -29.54
C GLN A 59 -5.89 8.05 -28.72
N ILE A 60 -6.11 7.87 -27.42
CA ILE A 60 -6.49 8.97 -26.53
C ILE A 60 -5.37 10.03 -26.45
N GLU A 61 -4.10 9.65 -26.49
CA GLU A 61 -2.97 10.60 -26.52
C GLU A 61 -2.96 11.45 -27.81
N LYS A 62 -3.35 10.86 -28.95
CA LYS A 62 -3.42 11.57 -30.23
C LYS A 62 -4.64 12.48 -30.32
N GLU A 63 -5.77 12.04 -29.79
CA GLU A 63 -7.04 12.76 -29.82
C GLU A 63 -7.73 12.72 -28.44
N PRO A 64 -7.31 13.56 -27.49
CA PRO A 64 -7.78 13.50 -26.09
C PRO A 64 -9.30 13.64 -25.93
N ASN A 65 -9.97 14.28 -26.88
CA ASN A 65 -11.43 14.51 -26.79
C ASN A 65 -12.27 13.24 -26.93
N ILE A 66 -11.71 12.14 -27.46
CA ILE A 66 -12.43 10.87 -27.55
C ILE A 66 -12.75 10.28 -26.17
N LEU A 67 -12.05 10.73 -25.12
CA LEU A 67 -12.30 10.33 -23.73
C LEU A 67 -13.71 10.68 -23.24
N PHE A 68 -14.39 11.64 -23.91
CA PHE A 68 -15.76 12.01 -23.62
C PHE A 68 -16.80 11.19 -24.39
N GLN A 69 -16.38 10.35 -25.33
CA GLN A 69 -17.26 9.44 -26.07
C GLN A 69 -17.66 8.28 -25.19
N LYS A 70 -18.91 7.89 -25.26
CA LYS A 70 -19.48 6.88 -24.36
C LYS A 70 -18.87 5.50 -24.59
N ASP A 71 -18.61 5.16 -25.85
CA ASP A 71 -17.97 3.90 -26.25
C ASP A 71 -16.55 3.74 -25.70
N ILE A 72 -15.77 4.83 -25.65
CA ILE A 72 -14.43 4.84 -25.05
C ILE A 72 -14.52 4.71 -23.52
N GLN A 73 -15.52 5.35 -22.91
CA GLN A 73 -15.76 5.22 -21.47
C GLN A 73 -16.15 3.79 -21.09
N ASP A 74 -17.01 3.18 -21.89
CA ASP A 74 -17.46 1.80 -21.69
C ASP A 74 -16.26 0.80 -21.86
N GLN A 75 -15.34 1.04 -22.81
CA GLN A 75 -14.10 0.26 -22.95
C GLN A 75 -13.17 0.44 -21.74
N ILE A 76 -12.99 1.65 -21.25
CA ILE A 76 -12.18 1.91 -20.05
C ILE A 76 -12.78 1.20 -18.84
N GLU A 77 -14.11 1.26 -18.69
CA GLU A 77 -14.81 0.55 -17.63
C GLU A 77 -14.62 -0.97 -17.72
N GLU A 78 -14.69 -1.52 -18.93
CA GLU A 78 -14.39 -2.93 -19.16
C GLU A 78 -12.96 -3.31 -18.78
N PHE A 79 -11.96 -2.50 -19.15
CA PHE A 79 -10.57 -2.73 -18.77
C PHE A 79 -10.34 -2.66 -17.26
N ILE A 80 -10.98 -1.72 -16.56
CA ILE A 80 -10.91 -1.64 -15.10
C ILE A 80 -11.53 -2.88 -14.45
N ASN A 81 -12.65 -3.36 -14.96
CA ASN A 81 -13.29 -4.59 -14.48
C ASN A 81 -12.43 -5.82 -14.77
N LYS A 82 -11.88 -5.94 -15.99
CA LYS A 82 -10.92 -7.01 -16.35
C LYS A 82 -9.69 -7.00 -15.45
N ARG A 83 -9.16 -5.81 -15.13
CA ARG A 83 -8.05 -5.66 -14.18
C ARG A 83 -8.42 -6.18 -12.80
N PHE A 84 -9.57 -5.74 -12.27
CA PHE A 84 -10.04 -6.15 -10.95
C PHE A 84 -10.22 -7.66 -10.86
N GLU A 85 -10.81 -8.28 -11.88
CA GLU A 85 -10.98 -9.74 -11.93
C GLU A 85 -9.64 -10.47 -12.10
N ARG A 86 -8.68 -9.92 -12.85
CA ARG A 86 -7.32 -10.47 -12.96
C ARG A 86 -6.57 -10.40 -11.64
N ASP A 87 -6.56 -9.24 -10.97
CA ASP A 87 -5.92 -9.07 -9.67
C ASP A 87 -6.55 -9.99 -8.61
N LYS A 88 -7.88 -10.10 -8.60
CA LYS A 88 -8.63 -11.02 -7.74
C LYS A 88 -8.28 -12.48 -8.03
N LYS A 89 -8.19 -12.87 -9.30
CA LYS A 89 -7.83 -14.23 -9.71
C LYS A 89 -6.42 -14.60 -9.23
N VAL A 90 -5.44 -13.69 -9.37
CA VAL A 90 -4.06 -13.91 -8.90
C VAL A 90 -4.02 -14.07 -7.37
N VAL A 91 -4.78 -13.26 -6.62
CA VAL A 91 -4.88 -13.40 -5.17
C VAL A 91 -5.50 -14.74 -4.80
N VAL A 92 -6.59 -15.14 -5.46
CA VAL A 92 -7.28 -16.44 -5.21
C VAL A 92 -6.35 -17.61 -5.57
N GLU A 93 -5.65 -17.55 -6.71
CA GLU A 93 -4.69 -18.60 -7.12
C GLU A 93 -3.55 -18.72 -6.10
N ARG A 94 -2.94 -17.61 -5.67
CA ARG A 94 -1.89 -17.62 -4.64
C ARG A 94 -2.39 -18.14 -3.30
N THR A 95 -3.59 -17.75 -2.87
CA THR A 95 -4.21 -18.27 -1.64
C THR A 95 -4.51 -19.77 -1.77
N SER A 96 -4.98 -20.22 -2.94
CA SER A 96 -5.20 -21.63 -3.23
C SER A 96 -3.89 -22.43 -3.20
N ASP A 97 -2.81 -21.88 -3.74
CA ASP A 97 -1.49 -22.55 -3.75
C ASP A 97 -0.92 -22.66 -2.33
N ILE A 98 -1.08 -21.63 -1.50
CA ILE A 98 -0.72 -21.69 -0.07
C ILE A 98 -1.56 -22.75 0.64
N SER A 99 -2.87 -22.81 0.38
CA SER A 99 -3.73 -23.83 0.98
C SER A 99 -3.34 -25.24 0.56
N LYS A 100 -2.99 -25.45 -0.71
CA LYS A 100 -2.49 -26.76 -1.19
C LYS A 100 -1.17 -27.14 -0.51
N LEU A 101 -0.26 -26.19 -0.28
CA LEU A 101 1.00 -26.41 0.42
C LEU A 101 0.78 -26.80 1.89
N VAL A 102 -0.19 -26.18 2.57
CA VAL A 102 -0.57 -26.54 3.94
C VAL A 102 -1.15 -27.96 3.99
N VAL A 103 -2.02 -28.33 3.05
CA VAL A 103 -2.60 -29.66 2.95
C VAL A 103 -1.52 -30.71 2.65
N LEU A 104 -0.59 -30.42 1.73
CA LEU A 104 0.56 -31.31 1.46
C LEU A 104 1.46 -31.48 2.69
N MET A 105 1.72 -30.42 3.45
CA MET A 105 2.45 -30.52 4.71
C MET A 105 1.73 -31.40 5.73
N GLU A 106 0.40 -31.25 5.84
CA GLU A 106 -0.41 -32.08 6.74
C GLU A 106 -0.40 -33.55 6.29
N GLU A 107 -0.48 -33.82 4.99
CA GLU A 107 -0.41 -35.15 4.38
C GLU A 107 0.98 -35.79 4.62
N TYR A 108 2.10 -35.04 4.43
CA TYR A 108 3.45 -35.51 4.74
C TYR A 108 3.66 -35.79 6.23
N LEU A 109 3.11 -34.97 7.12
CA LEU A 109 3.16 -35.22 8.56
C LEU A 109 2.36 -36.47 8.96
N ASN A 110 1.17 -36.63 8.39
CA ASN A 110 0.34 -37.81 8.64
C ASN A 110 0.96 -39.08 8.07
N ASP A 111 1.56 -39.02 6.89
CA ASP A 111 2.34 -40.13 6.30
C ASP A 111 3.58 -40.50 7.16
N ALA A 112 4.29 -39.52 7.69
CA ALA A 112 5.41 -39.73 8.59
C ALA A 112 4.97 -40.38 9.93
N ILE A 113 3.82 -39.96 10.47
CA ILE A 113 3.23 -40.54 11.68
C ILE A 113 2.70 -41.94 11.41
N SER A 114 2.04 -42.17 10.28
CA SER A 114 1.50 -43.48 9.90
C SER A 114 2.59 -44.49 9.48
N SER A 115 3.66 -44.05 8.87
CA SER A 115 4.82 -44.89 8.54
C SER A 115 5.51 -45.42 9.79
N ASN A 116 5.60 -44.60 10.85
CA ASN A 116 6.05 -45.09 12.18
C ASN A 116 5.05 -46.10 12.80
N GLY A 117 3.77 -46.00 12.49
CA GLY A 117 2.73 -46.92 12.95
C GLY A 117 2.67 -48.24 12.19
N SER A 118 3.02 -48.27 10.88
CA SER A 118 3.03 -49.53 10.10
C SER A 118 4.21 -50.39 10.42
N GLY A 119 5.40 -49.82 10.64
CA GLY A 119 6.58 -50.53 11.14
C GLY A 119 6.30 -51.17 12.51
N SER A 120 5.61 -50.48 13.39
CA SER A 120 5.20 -50.99 14.70
C SER A 120 4.21 -52.16 14.60
N LYS A 121 3.23 -52.11 13.63
CA LYS A 121 2.30 -53.19 13.39
C LYS A 121 2.97 -54.45 12.84
N LEU A 122 3.94 -54.33 11.95
CA LEU A 122 4.74 -55.42 11.45
C LEU A 122 5.56 -56.11 12.56
N VAL A 123 6.19 -55.31 13.41
CA VAL A 123 6.92 -55.79 14.57
C VAL A 123 6.04 -56.48 15.58
N LEU A 124 4.85 -55.97 15.85
CA LEU A 124 3.85 -56.57 16.71
C LEU A 124 3.36 -57.94 16.16
N ASN A 125 3.07 -58.00 14.84
CA ASN A 125 2.62 -59.22 14.18
C ASN A 125 3.71 -60.31 14.19
N ILE A 126 4.98 -59.92 14.08
CA ILE A 126 6.13 -60.83 14.22
C ILE A 126 6.24 -61.29 15.66
N LYS A 127 6.07 -60.41 16.64
CA LYS A 127 6.10 -60.77 18.07
C LYS A 127 5.02 -61.80 18.39
N GLU A 128 3.77 -61.56 17.98
CA GLU A 128 2.68 -62.51 18.18
C GLU A 128 2.92 -63.88 17.53
N LYS A 129 3.53 -63.90 16.33
CA LYS A 129 3.90 -65.13 15.65
C LYS A 129 5.04 -65.85 16.37
N ILE A 130 6.04 -65.16 16.90
CA ILE A 130 7.11 -65.72 17.72
C ILE A 130 6.54 -66.36 18.99
N GLU A 131 5.62 -65.69 19.67
CA GLU A 131 4.97 -66.15 20.90
C GLU A 131 4.06 -67.38 20.66
N SER A 132 3.52 -67.55 19.43
CA SER A 132 2.64 -68.68 19.05
C SER A 132 3.39 -69.95 18.63
N ILE A 133 4.71 -69.91 18.53
CA ILE A 133 5.52 -71.06 18.11
C ILE A 133 5.69 -72.04 19.26
N ASN A 134 4.94 -73.14 19.20
CA ASN A 134 5.09 -74.26 20.13
C ASN A 134 6.19 -75.21 19.63
N VAL A 135 7.28 -75.31 20.36
CA VAL A 135 8.44 -76.14 19.98
C VAL A 135 8.14 -77.62 20.33
N SER A 136 7.29 -78.27 19.54
CA SER A 136 7.06 -79.70 19.63
C SER A 136 7.07 -80.31 18.25
N GLU A 137 7.98 -81.31 18.03
CA GLU A 137 8.15 -82.26 16.91
C GLU A 137 8.47 -81.77 15.48
N ASN A 138 8.15 -80.52 15.06
CA ASN A 138 8.58 -79.98 13.75
C ASN A 138 9.39 -78.68 13.89
N GLY A 139 10.20 -78.53 14.92
CA GLY A 139 10.85 -77.28 15.30
C GLY A 139 11.77 -76.65 14.24
N PHE A 140 12.38 -77.48 13.38
CA PHE A 140 13.30 -76.95 12.39
C PHE A 140 12.64 -76.33 11.20
N GLU A 141 11.50 -76.84 10.74
CA GLU A 141 10.72 -76.30 9.64
C GLU A 141 10.01 -74.99 10.05
N ALA A 142 9.46 -74.95 11.27
CA ALA A 142 8.89 -73.75 11.87
C ALA A 142 9.92 -72.63 12.07
N LEU A 143 11.13 -72.95 12.50
CA LEU A 143 12.23 -71.98 12.65
C LEU A 143 12.69 -71.41 11.29
N THR A 144 12.79 -72.26 10.25
CA THR A 144 13.16 -71.83 8.90
C THR A 144 12.09 -70.88 8.31
N LYS A 145 10.80 -71.18 8.55
CA LYS A 145 9.71 -70.34 8.12
C LYS A 145 9.68 -68.97 8.83
N LEU A 146 9.90 -68.99 10.15
CA LEU A 146 10.02 -67.77 10.93
C LEU A 146 11.23 -66.90 10.49
N GLN A 147 12.37 -67.53 10.19
CA GLN A 147 13.56 -66.82 9.70
C GLN A 147 13.26 -66.13 8.37
N ASN A 148 12.56 -66.79 7.44
CA ASN A 148 12.19 -66.21 6.16
C ASN A 148 11.15 -65.05 6.33
N GLU A 149 10.18 -65.16 7.24
CA GLU A 149 9.22 -64.13 7.54
C GLU A 149 9.89 -62.90 8.19
N LEU A 150 10.87 -63.09 9.11
CA LEU A 150 11.68 -62.06 9.70
C LEU A 150 12.56 -61.29 8.68
N VAL A 151 13.21 -62.04 7.76
CA VAL A 151 14.00 -61.42 6.69
C VAL A 151 13.07 -60.59 5.76
N THR A 152 11.92 -61.14 5.38
CA THR A 152 10.97 -60.43 4.53
C THR A 152 10.44 -59.14 5.20
N ALA A 153 10.11 -59.22 6.49
CA ALA A 153 9.71 -58.05 7.26
C ALA A 153 10.81 -56.99 7.41
N ALA A 154 12.06 -57.44 7.66
CA ALA A 154 13.22 -56.55 7.75
C ALA A 154 13.43 -55.78 6.42
N ILE A 155 13.34 -56.47 5.27
CA ILE A 155 13.46 -55.86 3.95
C ILE A 155 12.34 -54.88 3.72
N SER A 156 11.13 -55.20 4.15
CA SER A 156 9.96 -54.31 4.01
C SER A 156 10.12 -53.04 4.85
N ILE A 157 10.53 -53.18 6.11
CA ILE A 157 10.83 -52.04 7.01
C ILE A 157 11.94 -51.16 6.45
N GLU A 158 13.04 -51.77 5.94
CA GLU A 158 14.12 -50.99 5.32
C GLU A 158 13.63 -50.17 4.11
N LYS A 159 12.80 -50.77 3.24
CA LYS A 159 12.24 -50.10 2.09
C LYS A 159 11.32 -48.93 2.50
N GLU A 160 10.48 -49.12 3.52
CA GLU A 160 9.63 -48.09 4.06
C GLU A 160 10.43 -46.95 4.69
N MET A 161 11.46 -47.27 5.50
CA MET A 161 12.36 -46.28 6.09
C MET A 161 13.09 -45.45 5.04
N ASN A 162 13.58 -46.07 3.99
CA ASN A 162 14.23 -45.36 2.88
C ASN A 162 13.25 -44.42 2.16
N THR A 163 11.99 -44.85 2.01
CA THR A 163 10.93 -44.02 1.42
C THR A 163 10.61 -42.81 2.31
N VAL A 164 10.49 -43.03 3.62
CA VAL A 164 10.24 -41.96 4.60
C VAL A 164 11.41 -40.97 4.65
N THR A 165 12.64 -41.46 4.66
CA THR A 165 13.85 -40.62 4.65
C THR A 165 13.90 -39.76 3.39
N SER A 166 13.65 -40.33 2.22
CA SER A 166 13.60 -39.57 0.96
C SER A 166 12.49 -38.50 0.95
N LYS A 167 11.27 -38.82 1.47
CA LYS A 167 10.18 -37.86 1.61
C LYS A 167 10.55 -36.74 2.59
N LEU A 168 11.19 -37.05 3.72
CA LEU A 168 11.64 -36.07 4.70
C LEU A 168 12.69 -35.11 4.12
N GLU A 169 13.66 -35.65 3.37
CA GLU A 169 14.66 -34.80 2.68
C GLU A 169 14.01 -33.88 1.66
N THR A 170 13.12 -34.42 0.84
CA THR A 170 12.35 -33.61 -0.13
C THR A 170 11.52 -32.54 0.56
N GLY A 171 10.84 -32.91 1.66
CA GLY A 171 10.06 -31.99 2.47
C GLY A 171 10.92 -30.88 3.08
N LYS A 172 12.08 -31.21 3.62
CA LYS A 172 13.04 -30.25 4.18
C LYS A 172 13.50 -29.24 3.13
N THR A 173 13.87 -29.72 1.95
CA THR A 173 14.30 -28.86 0.83
C THR A 173 13.17 -27.90 0.45
N LYS A 174 11.92 -28.42 0.40
CA LYS A 174 10.76 -27.61 0.04
C LYS A 174 10.43 -26.53 1.07
N VAL A 175 10.58 -26.85 2.35
CA VAL A 175 10.43 -25.87 3.44
C VAL A 175 11.47 -24.76 3.31
N GLN A 176 12.74 -25.10 3.06
CA GLN A 176 13.80 -24.12 2.86
C GLN A 176 13.51 -23.17 1.67
N GLU A 177 13.11 -23.73 0.51
CA GLU A 177 12.72 -22.92 -0.65
C GLU A 177 11.58 -21.95 -0.35
N LEU A 178 10.61 -22.41 0.47
CA LEU A 178 9.47 -21.58 0.84
C LEU A 178 9.85 -20.47 1.83
N GLU A 179 10.71 -20.76 2.78
CA GLU A 179 11.24 -19.76 3.73
C GLU A 179 12.02 -18.65 3.00
N GLU A 180 12.88 -19.03 2.05
CA GLU A 180 13.59 -18.05 1.21
C GLU A 180 12.62 -17.19 0.39
N LYS A 181 11.57 -17.82 -0.17
CA LYS A 181 10.58 -17.10 -0.96
C LYS A 181 9.72 -16.16 -0.12
N ILE A 182 9.37 -16.55 1.10
CA ILE A 182 8.66 -15.69 2.07
C ILE A 182 9.51 -14.46 2.38
N THR A 183 10.79 -14.66 2.72
CA THR A 183 11.72 -13.56 3.03
C THR A 183 11.82 -12.58 1.86
N THR A 184 11.99 -13.09 0.64
CA THR A 184 12.05 -12.24 -0.57
C THR A 184 10.77 -11.45 -0.79
N LEU A 185 9.61 -12.10 -0.62
CA LEU A 185 8.31 -11.44 -0.79
C LEU A 185 8.04 -10.39 0.29
N GLU A 186 8.47 -10.63 1.52
CA GLU A 186 8.37 -9.65 2.62
C GLU A 186 9.25 -8.42 2.35
N GLU A 187 10.46 -8.62 1.84
CA GLU A 187 11.35 -7.53 1.43
C GLU A 187 10.75 -6.69 0.29
N GLU A 188 10.24 -7.35 -0.76
CA GLU A 188 9.57 -6.67 -1.87
C GLU A 188 8.31 -5.92 -1.42
N LEU A 189 7.52 -6.51 -0.54
CA LEU A 189 6.33 -5.89 0.03
C LEU A 189 6.69 -4.65 0.84
N ASN A 190 7.72 -4.74 1.68
CA ASN A 190 8.20 -3.62 2.49
C ASN A 190 8.74 -2.50 1.60
N LYS A 191 9.52 -2.84 0.57
CA LYS A 191 10.02 -1.86 -0.40
C LYS A 191 8.87 -1.15 -1.12
N THR A 192 7.90 -1.90 -1.62
CA THR A 192 6.72 -1.34 -2.29
C THR A 192 5.86 -0.48 -1.35
N LYS A 193 5.72 -0.88 -0.09
CA LYS A 193 5.03 -0.06 0.92
C LYS A 193 5.75 1.26 1.14
N ILE A 194 7.07 1.24 1.31
CA ILE A 194 7.89 2.44 1.52
C ILE A 194 7.82 3.38 0.30
N GLU A 195 7.90 2.84 -0.91
CA GLU A 195 7.78 3.61 -2.15
C GLU A 195 6.40 4.26 -2.29
N ASN A 196 5.32 3.55 -1.90
CA ASN A 196 3.96 4.07 -1.94
C ASN A 196 3.61 5.04 -0.80
N MET A 197 4.45 5.16 0.23
CA MET A 197 4.22 6.08 1.34
C MET A 197 4.49 7.54 0.96
N LYS A 198 5.30 7.78 -0.04
CA LYS A 198 5.72 9.12 -0.44
C LYS A 198 5.16 9.52 -1.80
N ASP A 199 4.78 10.78 -1.90
CA ASP A 199 4.42 11.40 -3.18
C ASP A 199 5.69 11.49 -4.07
N PRO A 200 5.67 10.94 -5.29
CA PRO A 200 6.87 10.85 -6.13
C PRO A 200 7.41 12.19 -6.57
N LEU A 201 6.57 13.23 -6.62
CA LEU A 201 6.96 14.56 -7.05
C LEU A 201 7.63 15.36 -5.92
N THR A 202 7.04 15.32 -4.73
CA THR A 202 7.44 16.16 -3.59
C THR A 202 8.30 15.44 -2.57
N GLY A 203 8.27 14.11 -2.54
CA GLY A 203 8.95 13.27 -1.55
C GLY A 203 8.31 13.30 -0.16
N LEU A 204 7.18 14.00 -0.01
CA LEU A 204 6.39 14.06 1.23
C LEU A 204 5.47 12.83 1.35
N LEU A 205 4.84 12.66 2.51
CA LEU A 205 3.83 11.63 2.66
C LEU A 205 2.68 11.85 1.66
N THR A 206 2.19 10.76 1.08
CA THR A 206 0.91 10.79 0.36
C THR A 206 -0.22 11.07 1.33
N ARG A 207 -1.37 11.55 0.85
CA ARG A 207 -2.56 11.76 1.68
C ARG A 207 -2.91 10.53 2.53
N LYS A 208 -2.83 9.33 1.93
CA LYS A 208 -3.11 8.08 2.63
C LYS A 208 -2.12 7.85 3.76
N SER A 209 -0.84 7.89 3.47
CA SER A 209 0.21 7.64 4.48
C SER A 209 0.22 8.70 5.57
N PHE A 210 -0.09 9.94 5.22
CA PHE A 210 -0.27 11.00 6.20
C PHE A 210 -1.44 10.66 7.17
N THR A 211 -2.58 10.22 6.64
CA THR A 211 -3.73 9.81 7.46
C THR A 211 -3.41 8.60 8.34
N ASP A 212 -2.65 7.64 7.84
CA ASP A 212 -2.21 6.48 8.63
C ASP A 212 -1.30 6.90 9.80
N GLU A 213 -0.41 7.88 9.60
CA GLU A 213 0.43 8.44 10.68
C GLU A 213 -0.37 9.27 11.69
N VAL A 214 -1.41 9.97 11.22
CA VAL A 214 -2.32 10.72 12.11
C VAL A 214 -2.94 9.81 13.18
N VAL A 215 -3.33 8.58 12.82
CA VAL A 215 -3.90 7.62 13.79
C VAL A 215 -2.92 7.33 14.93
N ARG A 216 -1.62 7.25 14.62
CA ARG A 216 -0.57 7.03 15.63
C ARG A 216 -0.38 8.27 16.53
N ILE A 217 -0.40 9.45 15.91
CA ILE A 217 -0.27 10.72 16.63
C ILE A 217 -1.49 10.93 17.56
N GLU A 218 -2.71 10.67 17.08
CA GLU A 218 -3.92 10.74 17.88
C GLU A 218 -3.87 9.78 19.08
N SER A 219 -3.39 8.56 18.87
CA SER A 219 -3.19 7.60 19.95
C SER A 219 -2.21 8.10 21.02
N SER A 220 -1.17 8.82 20.61
CA SER A 220 -0.21 9.46 21.52
C SER A 220 -0.80 10.68 22.20
N TYR A 221 -1.57 11.51 21.47
CA TYR A 221 -2.29 12.65 22.05
C TYR A 221 -3.22 12.21 23.18
N VAL A 222 -4.05 11.19 22.95
CA VAL A 222 -4.99 10.68 23.97
C VAL A 222 -4.25 10.13 25.18
N ARG A 223 -3.11 9.47 25.00
CA ARG A 223 -2.37 8.79 26.07
C ARG A 223 -1.52 9.72 26.93
N ILE A 224 -0.82 10.65 26.31
CA ILE A 224 0.19 11.50 27.01
C ILE A 224 -0.01 13.00 26.75
N ASN A 225 -1.11 13.39 26.13
CA ASN A 225 -1.49 14.77 25.84
C ASN A 225 -0.41 15.59 25.10
N THR A 226 0.24 14.97 24.13
CA THR A 226 1.27 15.64 23.30
C THR A 226 0.62 16.66 22.39
N GLN A 227 0.77 17.94 22.71
CA GLN A 227 0.13 19.02 21.95
C GLN A 227 0.66 19.15 20.53
N TYR A 228 -0.24 19.31 19.57
CA TYR A 228 0.12 19.57 18.19
C TYR A 228 -0.86 20.53 17.50
N ALA A 229 -0.39 21.14 16.43
CA ALA A 229 -1.18 21.95 15.51
C ALA A 229 -1.29 21.27 14.15
N VAL A 230 -2.45 21.40 13.53
CA VAL A 230 -2.65 21.07 12.12
C VAL A 230 -2.46 22.36 11.32
N VAL A 231 -1.59 22.31 10.33
CA VAL A 231 -1.34 23.41 9.40
C VAL A 231 -1.72 22.98 8.00
N PHE A 232 -2.71 23.64 7.42
CA PHE A 232 -3.14 23.39 6.04
C PHE A 232 -2.57 24.47 5.15
N PHE A 233 -1.80 24.10 4.14
CA PHE A 233 -1.14 25.01 3.21
C PHE A 233 -1.71 24.85 1.80
N ASP A 234 -1.71 25.95 1.06
CA ASP A 234 -2.06 25.99 -0.36
C ASP A 234 -1.22 27.02 -1.09
N LEU A 235 -0.69 26.66 -2.25
CA LEU A 235 0.14 27.55 -3.07
C LEU A 235 -0.75 28.57 -3.78
N ASP A 236 -0.53 29.85 -3.49
CA ASP A 236 -1.33 30.94 -4.07
C ASP A 236 -1.13 31.03 -5.58
N HIS A 237 -2.28 31.12 -6.28
CA HIS A 237 -2.30 31.28 -7.74
C HIS A 237 -1.54 30.20 -8.52
N PHE A 238 -1.45 28.98 -7.99
CA PHE A 238 -0.68 27.89 -8.62
C PHE A 238 -1.18 27.62 -10.05
N LYS A 239 -2.47 27.63 -10.29
CA LYS A 239 -3.02 27.53 -11.65
C LYS A 239 -2.43 28.58 -12.61
N LYS A 240 -2.29 29.84 -12.16
CA LYS A 240 -1.69 30.91 -12.97
C LYS A 240 -0.21 30.64 -13.28
N ILE A 241 0.52 30.02 -12.37
CA ILE A 241 1.90 29.57 -12.61
C ILE A 241 1.93 28.54 -13.73
N ASN A 242 1.04 27.52 -13.65
CA ASN A 242 0.93 26.51 -14.69
C ASN A 242 0.53 27.09 -16.06
N ASP A 243 -0.44 27.97 -16.06
CA ASP A 243 -0.95 28.61 -17.29
C ASP A 243 0.12 29.51 -17.93
N THR A 244 1.02 30.12 -17.14
CA THR A 244 2.06 31.05 -17.62
C THR A 244 3.35 30.36 -18.01
N TYR A 245 3.80 29.37 -17.23
CA TYR A 245 5.12 28.77 -17.36
C TYR A 245 5.10 27.27 -17.71
N GLY A 246 3.91 26.69 -17.84
CA GLY A 246 3.72 25.26 -18.12
C GLY A 246 3.74 24.38 -16.87
N HIS A 247 3.19 23.17 -17.01
CA HIS A 247 3.09 22.19 -15.91
C HIS A 247 4.44 21.76 -15.35
N GLU A 248 5.48 21.64 -16.18
CA GLU A 248 6.82 21.32 -15.70
C GLU A 248 7.33 22.34 -14.67
N CYS A 249 6.98 23.62 -14.87
CA CYS A 249 7.31 24.66 -13.90
C CYS A 249 6.52 24.49 -12.59
N GLY A 250 5.23 24.18 -12.68
CA GLY A 250 4.41 23.85 -11.53
C GLY A 250 4.97 22.67 -10.73
N ASP A 251 5.43 21.62 -11.41
CA ASP A 251 6.07 20.46 -10.78
C ASP A 251 7.35 20.86 -10.01
N VAL A 252 8.17 21.73 -10.59
CA VAL A 252 9.35 22.28 -9.90
C VAL A 252 8.95 23.09 -8.67
N VAL A 253 7.89 23.89 -8.75
CA VAL A 253 7.37 24.66 -7.62
C VAL A 253 6.86 23.73 -6.52
N LEU A 254 6.05 22.74 -6.83
CA LEU A 254 5.54 21.74 -5.89
C LEU A 254 6.68 20.97 -5.21
N SER A 255 7.62 20.46 -6.00
CA SER A 255 8.78 19.73 -5.48
C SER A 255 9.64 20.59 -4.56
N THR A 256 9.86 21.87 -4.94
CA THR A 256 10.65 22.79 -4.14
C THR A 256 9.95 23.16 -2.84
N PHE A 257 8.64 23.43 -2.90
CA PHE A 257 7.84 23.70 -1.70
C PHE A 257 7.81 22.50 -0.76
N GLY A 258 7.63 21.29 -1.30
CA GLY A 258 7.70 20.05 -0.54
C GLY A 258 9.06 19.89 0.16
N LYS A 259 10.17 20.19 -0.53
CA LYS A 259 11.52 20.17 0.07
C LYS A 259 11.68 21.19 1.19
N ILE A 260 11.11 22.41 1.03
CA ILE A 260 11.14 23.45 2.06
C ILE A 260 10.38 22.96 3.30
N LEU A 261 9.17 22.43 3.12
CA LEU A 261 8.38 21.88 4.24
C LEU A 261 9.13 20.76 4.94
N ASN A 262 9.63 19.77 4.19
CA ASN A 262 10.33 18.62 4.76
C ASN A 262 11.58 18.99 5.55
N LYS A 263 12.36 19.98 5.06
CA LYS A 263 13.54 20.48 5.77
C LYS A 263 13.20 21.35 6.98
N SER A 264 11.97 21.83 7.08
CA SER A 264 11.53 22.73 8.14
C SER A 264 10.88 22.03 9.32
N ILE A 265 10.49 20.76 9.18
CA ILE A 265 9.90 19.95 10.24
C ILE A 265 10.98 19.23 11.05
N ARG A 266 10.61 18.81 12.28
CA ARG A 266 11.43 17.98 13.17
C ARG A 266 11.06 16.50 12.98
N ASP A 267 11.83 15.60 13.58
CA ASP A 267 11.61 14.15 13.46
C ASP A 267 10.22 13.67 13.95
N HIS A 268 9.60 14.40 14.86
CA HIS A 268 8.28 14.08 15.40
C HIS A 268 7.12 14.70 14.62
N ASP A 269 7.44 15.64 13.72
CA ASP A 269 6.45 16.31 12.89
C ASP A 269 6.23 15.51 11.62
N ILE A 270 5.04 15.63 11.04
CA ILE A 270 4.76 15.02 9.75
C ILE A 270 4.24 16.06 8.76
N VAL A 271 4.55 15.85 7.50
CA VAL A 271 4.04 16.66 6.40
C VAL A 271 3.68 15.77 5.22
N GLY A 272 2.56 16.05 4.60
CA GLY A 272 2.04 15.31 3.44
C GLY A 272 1.51 16.22 2.36
N ARG A 273 1.54 15.74 1.13
CA ARG A 273 0.80 16.34 0.02
C ARG A 273 -0.63 15.82 0.06
N TYR A 274 -1.57 16.73 0.31
CA TYR A 274 -2.98 16.39 0.55
C TYR A 274 -3.82 16.41 -0.73
N GLY A 275 -3.48 17.31 -1.66
CA GLY A 275 -4.13 17.49 -2.94
C GLY A 275 -3.15 17.95 -4.02
N GLY A 276 -3.64 18.50 -5.11
CA GLY A 276 -2.82 19.00 -6.22
C GLY A 276 -1.75 19.99 -5.77
N GLU A 277 -2.18 21.10 -5.16
CA GLU A 277 -1.35 22.22 -4.66
C GLU A 277 -1.47 22.39 -3.14
N GLU A 278 -2.10 21.43 -2.47
CA GLU A 278 -2.43 21.46 -1.05
C GLU A 278 -1.51 20.54 -0.25
N PHE A 279 -1.07 21.03 0.90
CA PHE A 279 -0.19 20.31 1.82
C PHE A 279 -0.74 20.42 3.24
N VAL A 280 -0.52 19.38 4.04
CA VAL A 280 -0.92 19.35 5.44
C VAL A 280 0.27 18.94 6.30
N ALA A 281 0.46 19.62 7.42
CA ALA A 281 1.45 19.24 8.41
C ALA A 281 0.82 19.10 9.81
N ILE A 282 1.37 18.17 10.59
CA ILE A 282 1.17 18.12 12.04
C ILE A 282 2.48 18.57 12.67
N ILE A 283 2.42 19.63 13.46
CA ILE A 283 3.55 20.24 14.11
C ILE A 283 3.37 20.13 15.62
N HIS A 284 4.25 19.37 16.26
CA HIS A 284 4.28 19.26 17.72
C HIS A 284 4.93 20.48 18.34
N PHE A 285 4.39 20.94 19.44
CA PHE A 285 4.93 22.07 20.17
C PHE A 285 4.67 21.93 21.68
N ASN A 286 5.60 22.44 22.49
CA ASN A 286 5.40 22.59 23.92
C ASN A 286 4.99 24.03 24.26
N LEU A 287 5.49 24.97 23.50
CA LEU A 287 5.22 26.40 23.69
C LEU A 287 4.73 27.01 22.38
N ASN A 288 3.70 27.82 22.44
CA ASN A 288 3.13 28.50 21.25
C ASN A 288 4.17 29.28 20.44
N ARG A 289 5.23 29.80 21.06
CA ARG A 289 6.34 30.47 20.38
C ARG A 289 7.06 29.55 19.38
N GLU A 290 7.13 28.26 19.64
CA GLU A 290 7.82 27.31 18.74
C GLU A 290 7.03 27.13 17.44
N LEU A 291 5.71 26.99 17.56
CA LEU A 291 4.82 26.96 16.43
C LEU A 291 4.92 28.25 15.60
N LEU A 292 4.87 29.41 16.26
CA LEU A 292 5.01 30.70 15.60
C LEU A 292 6.37 30.87 14.89
N GLN A 293 7.46 30.41 15.50
CA GLN A 293 8.78 30.41 14.86
C GLN A 293 8.84 29.54 13.63
N PHE A 294 8.24 28.34 13.69
CA PHE A 294 8.13 27.44 12.53
C PHE A 294 7.36 28.12 11.38
N LEU A 295 6.17 28.67 11.67
CA LEU A 295 5.34 29.34 10.68
C LEU A 295 6.04 30.54 10.03
N LYS A 296 6.65 31.41 10.84
CA LYS A 296 7.43 32.57 10.35
C LYS A 296 8.59 32.13 9.50
N ARG A 297 9.32 31.09 9.91
CA ARG A 297 10.47 30.56 9.13
C ARG A 297 10.04 30.09 7.75
N ILE A 298 8.97 29.30 7.63
CA ILE A 298 8.48 28.86 6.33
C ILE A 298 8.03 30.05 5.50
N LYS A 299 7.28 30.96 6.09
CA LYS A 299 6.82 32.17 5.41
C LYS A 299 7.99 32.93 4.80
N THR A 300 9.02 33.23 5.61
CA THR A 300 10.22 33.93 5.18
C THR A 300 10.96 33.17 4.06
N ILE A 301 11.18 31.85 4.24
CA ILE A 301 11.89 31.05 3.23
C ILE A 301 11.17 31.10 1.88
N VAL A 302 9.84 30.96 1.86
CA VAL A 302 9.06 30.91 0.62
C VAL A 302 8.94 32.29 -0.03
N THR A 303 8.70 33.37 0.76
CA THR A 303 8.42 34.70 0.21
C THR A 303 9.68 35.48 -0.13
N GLU A 304 10.76 35.31 0.61
CA GLU A 304 12.02 36.04 0.37
C GLU A 304 12.91 35.38 -0.69
N ASN A 305 12.70 34.08 -0.96
CA ASN A 305 13.43 33.37 -2.00
C ASN A 305 12.60 33.25 -3.27
N SER A 306 13.29 33.23 -4.41
CA SER A 306 12.67 32.98 -5.71
C SER A 306 12.87 31.51 -6.10
N PHE A 307 11.83 30.92 -6.61
CA PHE A 307 11.92 29.59 -7.22
C PHE A 307 12.58 29.71 -8.60
N LEU A 308 13.59 28.90 -8.88
CA LEU A 308 14.34 28.98 -10.13
C LEU A 308 13.85 27.92 -11.13
N TYR A 309 13.41 28.35 -12.30
CA TYR A 309 13.02 27.46 -13.39
C TYR A 309 13.61 27.95 -14.71
N LYS A 310 14.39 27.13 -15.39
CA LYS A 310 15.06 27.46 -16.68
C LYS A 310 15.74 28.85 -16.67
N GLY A 311 16.40 29.21 -15.56
CA GLY A 311 17.05 30.51 -15.39
C GLY A 311 16.16 31.69 -15.00
N GLN A 312 14.84 31.49 -14.96
CA GLN A 312 13.86 32.51 -14.55
C GLN A 312 13.54 32.39 -13.07
N LYS A 313 13.43 33.53 -12.40
CA LYS A 313 13.02 33.64 -11.00
C LYS A 313 11.51 33.78 -10.91
N ILE A 314 10.85 32.81 -10.29
CA ILE A 314 9.41 32.80 -10.09
C ILE A 314 9.12 33.13 -8.64
N LYS A 315 8.29 34.13 -8.41
CA LYS A 315 7.77 34.42 -7.08
C LYS A 315 6.59 33.53 -6.79
N VAL A 316 6.69 32.81 -5.68
CA VAL A 316 5.64 31.92 -5.18
C VAL A 316 5.25 32.41 -3.79
N THR A 317 3.96 32.47 -3.52
CA THR A 317 3.44 32.68 -2.19
C THR A 317 2.51 31.53 -1.82
N PHE A 318 2.18 31.43 -0.56
CA PHE A 318 1.24 30.45 -0.07
C PHE A 318 0.33 31.06 0.99
N SER A 319 -0.86 30.53 1.11
CA SER A 319 -1.76 30.75 2.22
C SER A 319 -1.81 29.54 3.12
N ALA A 320 -2.02 29.74 4.43
CA ALA A 320 -2.17 28.62 5.35
C ALA A 320 -3.18 28.95 6.46
N GLY A 321 -3.83 27.89 6.96
CA GLY A 321 -4.64 27.93 8.16
C GLY A 321 -4.04 27.04 9.24
N VAL A 322 -4.13 27.47 10.50
CA VAL A 322 -3.53 26.79 11.64
C VAL A 322 -4.55 26.59 12.74
N ALA A 323 -4.79 25.34 13.11
CA ALA A 323 -5.68 24.96 14.19
C ALA A 323 -4.95 24.07 15.23
N LEU A 324 -5.24 24.30 16.51
CA LEU A 324 -4.64 23.57 17.61
C LEU A 324 -5.51 22.36 18.00
N ARG A 325 -4.91 21.17 18.07
CA ARG A 325 -5.68 19.96 18.41
C ARG A 325 -6.39 20.04 19.76
N GLY A 326 -5.78 20.71 20.74
CA GLY A 326 -6.37 20.88 22.06
C GLY A 326 -7.66 21.70 22.10
N SER A 327 -8.01 22.40 21.02
CA SER A 327 -9.25 23.19 20.93
C SER A 327 -10.44 22.42 20.36
N TYR A 328 -10.24 21.18 19.89
CA TYR A 328 -11.27 20.38 19.19
C TYR A 328 -11.30 18.94 19.69
N ASP A 329 -12.44 18.26 19.48
CA ASP A 329 -12.66 16.90 19.98
C ASP A 329 -11.93 15.82 19.15
N SER A 330 -11.60 16.10 17.89
CA SER A 330 -10.92 15.14 17.00
C SER A 330 -9.95 15.84 16.03
N TYR A 331 -9.07 15.04 15.42
CA TYR A 331 -8.22 15.49 14.33
C TYR A 331 -9.03 16.04 13.16
N GLU A 332 -10.13 15.37 12.78
CA GLU A 332 -10.97 15.77 11.66
C GLU A 332 -11.56 17.17 11.86
N ASN A 333 -12.04 17.46 13.07
CA ASN A 333 -12.56 18.80 13.43
C ASN A 333 -11.43 19.84 13.43
N THR A 334 -10.23 19.46 13.87
CA THR A 334 -9.05 20.33 13.85
C THR A 334 -8.63 20.62 12.39
N LEU A 335 -8.60 19.59 11.53
CA LEU A 335 -8.29 19.73 10.11
C LEU A 335 -9.30 20.63 9.40
N GLN A 336 -10.60 20.41 9.64
CA GLN A 336 -11.66 21.22 9.08
C GLN A 336 -11.51 22.70 9.49
N LYS A 337 -11.14 22.96 10.74
CA LYS A 337 -10.88 24.32 11.20
C LYS A 337 -9.66 24.93 10.51
N ALA A 338 -8.58 24.18 10.37
CA ALA A 338 -7.39 24.63 9.64
C ALA A 338 -7.74 24.98 8.18
N ASP A 339 -8.57 24.18 7.50
CA ASP A 339 -9.04 24.45 6.15
C ASP A 339 -9.90 25.74 6.08
N MET A 340 -10.82 25.95 7.03
CA MET A 340 -11.58 27.20 7.13
C MET A 340 -10.68 28.42 7.30
N LEU A 341 -9.62 28.33 8.11
CA LEU A 341 -8.67 29.40 8.33
C LEU A 341 -7.79 29.65 7.10
N LEU A 342 -7.43 28.60 6.36
CA LEU A 342 -6.79 28.71 5.05
C LEU A 342 -7.67 29.47 4.06
N TYR A 343 -8.97 29.14 4.02
CA TYR A 343 -9.92 29.86 3.19
C TYR A 343 -9.98 31.33 3.55
N GLN A 344 -10.02 31.69 4.84
CA GLN A 344 -9.95 33.06 5.31
C GLN A 344 -8.65 33.78 4.89
N ALA A 345 -7.50 33.09 4.99
CA ALA A 345 -6.22 33.62 4.51
C ALA A 345 -6.27 33.98 3.01
N LYS A 346 -6.91 33.13 2.19
CA LYS A 346 -7.09 33.37 0.76
C LYS A 346 -8.04 34.55 0.49
N GLU A 347 -9.14 34.68 1.22
CA GLU A 347 -10.09 35.80 1.10
C GLU A 347 -9.46 37.14 1.55
N ASN A 348 -8.65 37.11 2.62
CA ASN A 348 -7.98 38.29 3.16
C ASN A 348 -6.78 38.78 2.31
N GLY A 349 -6.64 38.30 1.07
CA GLY A 349 -5.63 38.78 0.13
C GLY A 349 -4.43 37.87 -0.07
N ARG A 350 -4.50 36.62 0.37
CA ARG A 350 -3.49 35.58 0.20
C ARG A 350 -2.14 35.92 0.84
N ASN A 351 -1.14 35.06 0.59
CA ASN A 351 0.21 35.22 1.16
C ASN A 351 0.18 35.44 2.68
N LYS A 352 -0.65 34.67 3.40
CA LYS A 352 -0.91 34.79 4.84
C LYS A 352 -1.05 33.42 5.50
N ILE A 353 -0.71 33.40 6.77
CA ILE A 353 -0.99 32.28 7.67
C ILE A 353 -1.96 32.77 8.73
N THR A 354 -3.19 32.24 8.75
CA THR A 354 -4.22 32.63 9.69
C THR A 354 -4.32 31.61 10.82
N LEU A 355 -4.24 32.10 12.06
CA LEU A 355 -4.37 31.29 13.28
C LEU A 355 -5.77 31.46 13.89
N GLU A 356 -6.17 30.54 14.77
CA GLU A 356 -7.48 30.54 15.45
C GLU A 356 -7.80 31.81 16.22
N ASN A 357 -6.77 32.44 16.79
CA ASN A 357 -6.94 33.70 17.55
C ASN A 357 -7.06 34.95 16.66
N GLY A 358 -7.20 34.76 15.34
CA GLY A 358 -7.28 35.84 14.36
C GLY A 358 -5.92 36.49 14.03
N MET A 359 -4.81 35.99 14.59
CA MET A 359 -3.48 36.47 14.21
C MET A 359 -3.16 36.06 12.78
N GLU A 360 -2.65 36.99 11.98
CA GLU A 360 -2.12 36.76 10.64
C GLU A 360 -0.59 36.95 10.64
N ILE A 361 0.11 36.06 9.95
CA ILE A 361 1.55 36.10 9.75
C ILE A 361 1.86 36.32 8.27
#